data_1ef16a157a192450929ab400d05038ab
#
_entry.id   1ef16a157a192450929ab400d05038ab
#
_cell.length_a   1.000
_cell.length_b   1.000
_cell.length_c   1.000
_cell.angle_alpha   90.00
_cell.angle_beta   90.00
_cell.angle_gamma   90.00
#
_symmetry.space_group_name_H-M   'P 1'
#
loop_
_entity.id
_entity.type
_entity.pdbx_description
1 polymer ?
#
loop_
_entity_poly.entity_id
_entity_poly.type
_entity_poly.pdbx_seq_one_letter_code
_entity_poly.pdbx_strand_id
1 'polypeptide(L)'
;MTAILVAAAVGLLLALLGTPLLIRFLHRREYGQFIRQDGPQGHFTKRGTPTMGGLVIILATVLGYGAANLIELRTPRASGILLLFLIVGLGLIGFLDDFEKISKQRSLGLRAWQKIAGQALIGITFSVTALRFADRNGLTPASTRVSFASDTNIDLAFAGAGAGLVLFVLWANFLITAWSNAVNLTDGLDGLAAGSSAMVFGAYTLIGVWQTNQSCTYRHFDVVARLCYQTRDPRDMAMIAAALMGACFGFLWWNASPA
;
A
#
# COMPACT_ATOMS: atom_id res chain seq x y z
N MET A 1 0.37 -20.84 1.29
CA MET A 1 1.75 -20.40 1.59
C MET A 1 2.53 -20.08 0.32
N THR A 2 2.53 -20.97 -0.69
CA THR A 2 3.27 -20.79 -1.95
C THR A 2 2.99 -19.44 -2.63
N ALA A 3 1.71 -19.03 -2.75
CA ALA A 3 1.36 -17.77 -3.38
C ALA A 3 1.93 -16.53 -2.64
N ILE A 4 1.95 -16.56 -1.32
CA ILE A 4 2.52 -15.46 -0.51
C ILE A 4 4.03 -15.35 -0.75
N LEU A 5 4.73 -16.48 -0.81
CA LEU A 5 6.16 -16.52 -1.13
C LEU A 5 6.43 -16.05 -2.56
N VAL A 6 5.59 -16.45 -3.52
CA VAL A 6 5.69 -15.99 -4.92
C VAL A 6 5.45 -14.50 -5.00
N ALA A 7 4.43 -13.97 -4.32
CA ALA A 7 4.17 -12.53 -4.29
C ALA A 7 5.39 -11.74 -3.78
N ALA A 8 5.99 -12.20 -2.67
CA ALA A 8 7.20 -11.59 -2.10
C ALA A 8 8.40 -11.68 -3.05
N ALA A 9 8.66 -12.88 -3.61
CA ALA A 9 9.80 -13.11 -4.50
C ALA A 9 9.70 -12.31 -5.80
N VAL A 10 8.52 -12.30 -6.43
CA VAL A 10 8.27 -11.52 -7.65
C VAL A 10 8.37 -10.03 -7.35
N GLY A 11 7.78 -9.55 -6.24
CA GLY A 11 7.91 -8.17 -5.79
C GLY A 11 9.38 -7.75 -5.60
N LEU A 12 10.16 -8.57 -4.90
CA LEU A 12 11.59 -8.35 -4.67
C LEU A 12 12.38 -8.29 -5.99
N LEU A 13 12.24 -9.31 -6.84
CA LEU A 13 12.99 -9.41 -8.08
C LEU A 13 12.66 -8.28 -9.06
N LEU A 14 11.37 -7.96 -9.21
CA LEU A 14 10.95 -6.88 -10.09
C LEU A 14 11.42 -5.52 -9.59
N ALA A 15 11.40 -5.25 -8.29
CA ALA A 15 11.91 -4.01 -7.75
C ALA A 15 13.44 -3.95 -7.83
N LEU A 16 14.14 -5.03 -7.50
CA LEU A 16 15.61 -5.09 -7.56
C LEU A 16 16.14 -4.87 -8.98
N LEU A 17 15.53 -5.51 -9.98
CA LEU A 17 15.95 -5.43 -11.38
C LEU A 17 15.32 -4.23 -12.11
N GLY A 18 14.13 -3.82 -11.73
CA GLY A 18 13.39 -2.70 -12.33
C GLY A 18 13.93 -1.33 -11.92
N THR A 19 14.40 -1.18 -10.68
CA THR A 19 14.94 0.11 -10.19
C THR A 19 16.08 0.65 -11.06
N PRO A 20 17.15 -0.10 -11.40
CA PRO A 20 18.21 0.41 -12.26
C PRO A 20 17.72 0.74 -13.68
N LEU A 21 16.71 0.05 -14.18
CA LEU A 21 16.09 0.37 -15.48
C LEU A 21 15.36 1.71 -15.41
N LEU A 22 14.57 1.93 -14.34
CA LEU A 22 13.89 3.20 -14.11
C LEU A 22 14.91 4.34 -13.95
N ILE A 23 15.95 4.15 -13.16
CA ILE A 23 17.02 5.15 -12.97
C ILE A 23 17.61 5.55 -14.32
N ARG A 24 17.99 4.59 -15.16
CA ARG A 24 18.53 4.86 -16.52
C ARG A 24 17.54 5.62 -17.39
N PHE A 25 16.27 5.26 -17.35
CA PHE A 25 15.21 5.94 -18.10
C PHE A 25 15.03 7.39 -17.63
N LEU A 26 15.00 7.65 -16.33
CA LEU A 26 14.82 8.98 -15.76
C LEU A 26 16.06 9.87 -16.05
N HIS A 27 17.27 9.32 -15.94
CA HIS A 27 18.48 10.04 -16.31
C HIS A 27 18.49 10.46 -17.79
N ARG A 28 18.06 9.58 -18.71
CA ARG A 28 17.98 9.93 -20.14
C ARG A 28 16.97 11.05 -20.42
N ARG A 29 16.01 11.24 -19.54
CA ARG A 29 14.98 12.30 -19.63
C ARG A 29 15.32 13.53 -18.80
N GLU A 30 16.48 13.55 -18.14
CA GLU A 30 16.93 14.64 -17.24
C GLU A 30 15.95 14.88 -16.08
N TYR A 31 15.25 13.83 -15.63
CA TYR A 31 14.29 13.88 -14.53
C TYR A 31 15.01 13.71 -13.20
N GLY A 32 15.59 14.81 -12.68
CA GLY A 32 16.30 14.85 -11.41
C GLY A 32 15.63 15.76 -10.38
N GLN A 33 15.92 15.53 -9.12
CA GLN A 33 15.36 16.26 -8.00
C GLN A 33 15.89 17.72 -7.96
N PHE A 34 14.96 18.68 -7.81
CA PHE A 34 15.28 20.06 -7.49
C PHE A 34 15.30 20.23 -5.96
N ILE A 35 16.47 20.60 -5.42
CA ILE A 35 16.67 20.77 -3.98
C ILE A 35 16.30 22.20 -3.58
N ARG A 36 15.62 22.37 -2.45
CA ARG A 36 15.34 23.67 -1.84
C ARG A 36 16.65 24.35 -1.44
N GLN A 37 16.76 25.66 -1.71
CA GLN A 37 17.93 26.45 -1.34
C GLN A 37 18.08 26.65 0.18
N ASP A 38 16.96 26.52 0.92
CA ASP A 38 16.88 26.73 2.37
C ASP A 38 17.15 25.43 3.18
N GLY A 39 17.54 24.33 2.51
CA GLY A 39 17.78 23.03 3.14
C GLY A 39 19.20 22.86 3.69
N PRO A 40 19.48 21.80 4.52
CA PRO A 40 20.80 21.49 5.00
C PRO A 40 21.80 21.33 3.86
N GLN A 41 23.02 21.86 4.03
CA GLN A 41 24.06 21.85 2.98
C GLN A 41 24.39 20.45 2.45
N GLY A 42 24.29 19.39 3.28
CA GLY A 42 24.50 18.00 2.88
C GLY A 42 23.50 17.49 1.81
N HIS A 43 22.38 18.17 1.61
CA HIS A 43 21.39 17.78 0.58
C HIS A 43 21.77 18.25 -0.84
N PHE A 44 22.70 19.22 -0.98
CA PHE A 44 23.13 19.71 -2.29
C PHE A 44 23.87 18.66 -3.12
N THR A 45 24.48 17.66 -2.47
CA THR A 45 25.13 16.53 -3.15
C THR A 45 24.13 15.63 -3.89
N LYS A 46 22.84 15.67 -3.51
CA LYS A 46 21.75 14.86 -4.11
C LYS A 46 21.03 15.56 -5.27
N ARG A 47 21.53 16.73 -5.71
CA ARG A 47 20.93 17.42 -6.85
C ARG A 47 21.07 16.57 -8.12
N GLY A 48 19.93 16.33 -8.78
CA GLY A 48 19.89 15.47 -9.98
C GLY A 48 19.65 13.99 -9.70
N THR A 49 19.52 13.56 -8.43
CA THR A 49 19.12 12.19 -8.11
C THR A 49 17.71 11.93 -8.68
N PRO A 50 17.48 10.79 -9.39
CA PRO A 50 16.18 10.45 -9.92
C PRO A 50 15.13 10.35 -8.82
N THR A 51 13.93 10.91 -9.06
CA THR A 51 12.74 10.78 -8.22
C THR A 51 11.81 9.72 -8.80
N MET A 52 10.61 9.53 -8.21
CA MET A 52 9.57 8.59 -8.69
C MET A 52 9.90 7.09 -8.46
N GLY A 53 10.77 6.75 -7.52
CA GLY A 53 11.09 5.36 -7.18
C GLY A 53 9.88 4.52 -6.80
N GLY A 54 8.84 5.14 -6.23
CA GLY A 54 7.57 4.50 -5.91
C GLY A 54 6.86 3.81 -7.08
N LEU A 55 7.12 4.22 -8.33
CA LEU A 55 6.54 3.55 -9.52
C LEU A 55 6.98 2.10 -9.62
N VAL A 56 8.24 1.81 -9.32
CA VAL A 56 8.74 0.43 -9.35
C VAL A 56 8.09 -0.40 -8.26
N ILE A 57 7.95 0.16 -7.06
CA ILE A 57 7.30 -0.54 -5.93
C ILE A 57 5.86 -0.88 -6.29
N ILE A 58 5.09 0.06 -6.85
CA ILE A 58 3.70 -0.16 -7.25
C ILE A 58 3.60 -1.23 -8.33
N LEU A 59 4.38 -1.11 -9.40
CA LEU A 59 4.38 -2.09 -10.49
C LEU A 59 4.79 -3.49 -10.00
N ALA A 60 5.85 -3.58 -9.21
CA ALA A 60 6.30 -4.83 -8.61
C ALA A 60 5.23 -5.47 -7.71
N THR A 61 4.49 -4.66 -6.96
CA THR A 61 3.38 -5.13 -6.11
C THR A 61 2.22 -5.65 -6.93
N VAL A 62 1.76 -4.91 -7.94
CA VAL A 62 0.65 -5.33 -8.82
C VAL A 62 1.00 -6.63 -9.53
N LEU A 63 2.20 -6.72 -10.09
CA LEU A 63 2.66 -7.92 -10.80
C LEU A 63 2.92 -9.09 -9.84
N GLY A 64 3.45 -8.84 -8.64
CA GLY A 64 3.67 -9.85 -7.62
C GLY A 64 2.34 -10.48 -7.14
N TYR A 65 1.34 -9.65 -6.87
CA TYR A 65 0.00 -10.13 -6.53
C TYR A 65 -0.67 -10.85 -7.70
N GLY A 66 -0.52 -10.33 -8.93
CA GLY A 66 -1.02 -10.99 -10.13
C GLY A 66 -0.41 -12.36 -10.35
N ALA A 67 0.91 -12.48 -10.23
CA ALA A 67 1.64 -13.75 -10.36
C ALA A 67 1.22 -14.78 -9.29
N ALA A 68 1.01 -14.34 -8.06
CA ALA A 68 0.55 -15.19 -6.98
C ALA A 68 -0.83 -15.78 -7.26
N ASN A 69 -1.77 -14.97 -7.76
CA ASN A 69 -3.10 -15.43 -8.14
C ASN A 69 -3.06 -16.36 -9.37
N LEU A 70 -2.20 -16.05 -10.35
CA LEU A 70 -2.05 -16.87 -11.55
C LEU A 70 -1.52 -18.28 -11.22
N ILE A 71 -0.52 -18.41 -10.34
CA ILE A 71 0.02 -19.70 -9.92
C ILE A 71 -1.03 -20.56 -9.22
N GLU A 72 -1.91 -19.94 -8.44
CA GLU A 72 -2.99 -20.65 -7.76
C GLU A 72 -4.23 -20.85 -8.62
N LEU A 73 -4.24 -20.32 -9.86
CA LEU A 73 -5.40 -20.31 -10.76
C LEU A 73 -6.65 -19.76 -10.08
N ARG A 74 -6.48 -18.72 -9.28
CA ARG A 74 -7.56 -18.05 -8.54
C ARG A 74 -7.81 -16.67 -9.08
N THR A 75 -9.09 -16.28 -9.07
CA THR A 75 -9.48 -14.89 -9.33
C THR A 75 -9.22 -14.03 -8.11
N PRO A 76 -8.66 -12.81 -8.28
CA PRO A 76 -8.54 -11.83 -7.22
C PRO A 76 -9.88 -11.57 -6.53
N ARG A 77 -9.88 -11.43 -5.22
CA ARG A 77 -11.09 -11.07 -4.47
C ARG A 77 -11.25 -9.56 -4.39
N ALA A 78 -12.46 -9.13 -4.00
CA ALA A 78 -12.79 -7.71 -3.89
C ALA A 78 -11.82 -6.95 -2.97
N SER A 79 -11.43 -7.55 -1.84
CA SER A 79 -10.46 -6.96 -0.90
C SER A 79 -9.11 -6.70 -1.54
N GLY A 80 -8.58 -7.66 -2.31
CA GLY A 80 -7.31 -7.50 -3.02
C GLY A 80 -7.37 -6.43 -4.10
N ILE A 81 -8.45 -6.42 -4.90
CA ILE A 81 -8.65 -5.39 -5.95
C ILE A 81 -8.77 -4.00 -5.33
N LEU A 82 -9.50 -3.85 -4.22
CA LEU A 82 -9.65 -2.57 -3.52
C LEU A 82 -8.34 -2.08 -2.92
N LEU A 83 -7.52 -2.97 -2.36
CA LEU A 83 -6.19 -2.59 -1.87
C LEU A 83 -5.28 -2.14 -3.01
N LEU A 84 -5.29 -2.84 -4.15
CA LEU A 84 -4.54 -2.39 -5.34
C LEU A 84 -5.05 -1.05 -5.85
N PHE A 85 -6.38 -0.84 -5.88
CA PHE A 85 -6.96 0.46 -6.22
C PHE A 85 -6.44 1.57 -5.31
N LEU A 86 -6.37 1.33 -4.00
CA LEU A 86 -5.86 2.29 -3.03
C LEU A 86 -4.37 2.59 -3.26
N ILE A 87 -3.54 1.54 -3.43
CA ILE A 87 -2.10 1.66 -3.68
C ILE A 87 -1.82 2.42 -4.98
N VAL A 88 -2.47 2.04 -6.08
CA VAL A 88 -2.28 2.68 -7.38
C VAL A 88 -2.82 4.11 -7.36
N GLY A 89 -3.98 4.33 -6.76
CA GLY A 89 -4.60 5.65 -6.67
C GLY A 89 -3.76 6.65 -5.88
N LEU A 90 -3.32 6.27 -4.68
CA LEU A 90 -2.43 7.13 -3.88
C LEU A 90 -1.06 7.30 -4.54
N GLY A 91 -0.55 6.24 -5.17
CA GLY A 91 0.69 6.29 -5.95
C GLY A 91 0.59 7.24 -7.14
N LEU A 92 -0.57 7.32 -7.81
CA LEU A 92 -0.81 8.28 -8.88
C LEU A 92 -0.74 9.73 -8.37
N ILE A 93 -1.27 10.00 -7.17
CA ILE A 93 -1.14 11.35 -6.57
C ILE A 93 0.31 11.68 -6.30
N GLY A 94 1.08 10.73 -5.75
CA GLY A 94 2.53 10.90 -5.54
C GLY A 94 3.28 11.13 -6.86
N PHE A 95 2.94 10.36 -7.88
CA PHE A 95 3.50 10.53 -9.22
C PHE A 95 3.20 11.91 -9.80
N LEU A 96 1.97 12.39 -9.70
CA LEU A 96 1.57 13.72 -10.18
C LEU A 96 2.30 14.84 -9.43
N ASP A 97 2.52 14.65 -8.11
CA ASP A 97 3.30 15.59 -7.30
C ASP A 97 4.74 15.72 -7.80
N ASP A 98 5.39 14.57 -8.04
CA ASP A 98 6.77 14.54 -8.53
C ASP A 98 6.87 15.00 -9.98
N PHE A 99 5.92 14.62 -10.83
CA PHE A 99 5.87 15.05 -12.21
C PHE A 99 5.70 16.57 -12.32
N GLU A 100 4.88 17.19 -11.45
CA GLU A 100 4.73 18.65 -11.43
C GLU A 100 6.02 19.37 -11.02
N LYS A 101 6.78 18.82 -10.04
CA LYS A 101 8.09 19.35 -9.64
C LYS A 101 9.07 19.35 -10.82
N ILE A 102 9.13 18.24 -11.55
CA ILE A 102 10.04 18.08 -12.69
C ILE A 102 9.61 18.96 -13.86
N SER A 103 8.34 18.89 -14.25
CA SER A 103 7.80 19.66 -15.40
C SER A 103 7.93 21.18 -15.22
N LYS A 104 7.75 21.67 -13.99
CA LYS A 104 7.86 23.10 -13.67
C LYS A 104 9.23 23.51 -13.14
N GLN A 105 10.19 22.58 -13.09
CA GLN A 105 11.56 22.80 -12.60
C GLN A 105 11.62 23.52 -11.25
N ARG A 106 10.76 23.08 -10.30
CA ARG A 106 10.66 23.68 -8.98
C ARG A 106 10.62 22.61 -7.87
N SER A 107 10.99 23.01 -6.65
CA SER A 107 10.98 22.11 -5.48
C SER A 107 9.56 21.86 -4.92
N LEU A 108 8.56 22.64 -5.31
CA LEU A 108 7.17 22.52 -4.87
C LEU A 108 6.34 21.80 -5.94
N GLY A 109 5.75 20.67 -5.58
CA GLY A 109 4.81 19.92 -6.41
C GLY A 109 3.37 20.44 -6.29
N LEU A 110 2.43 19.52 -6.17
CA LEU A 110 1.01 19.81 -5.97
C LEU A 110 0.78 20.66 -4.71
N ARG A 111 -0.17 21.57 -4.76
CA ARG A 111 -0.59 22.33 -3.58
C ARG A 111 -1.19 21.38 -2.54
N ALA A 112 -1.03 21.69 -1.24
CA ALA A 112 -1.52 20.86 -0.14
C ALA A 112 -3.01 20.47 -0.31
N TRP A 113 -3.87 21.41 -0.69
CA TRP A 113 -5.29 21.14 -0.89
C TRP A 113 -5.55 20.17 -2.06
N GLN A 114 -4.74 20.19 -3.13
CA GLN A 114 -4.87 19.27 -4.28
C GLN A 114 -4.50 17.84 -3.87
N LYS A 115 -3.46 17.67 -3.05
CA LYS A 115 -3.09 16.36 -2.49
C LYS A 115 -4.21 15.82 -1.60
N ILE A 116 -4.71 16.65 -0.67
CA ILE A 116 -5.79 16.25 0.24
C ILE A 116 -7.06 15.93 -0.53
N ALA A 117 -7.43 16.73 -1.52
CA ALA A 117 -8.61 16.48 -2.35
C ALA A 117 -8.48 15.15 -3.14
N GLY A 118 -7.30 14.89 -3.73
CA GLY A 118 -7.04 13.62 -4.40
C GLY A 118 -7.09 12.43 -3.46
N GLN A 119 -6.43 12.53 -2.30
CA GLN A 119 -6.46 11.49 -1.25
C GLN A 119 -7.89 11.24 -0.76
N ALA A 120 -8.67 12.31 -0.53
CA ALA A 120 -10.06 12.19 -0.10
C ALA A 120 -10.93 11.51 -1.16
N LEU A 121 -10.78 11.85 -2.44
CA LEU A 121 -11.54 11.22 -3.51
C LEU A 121 -11.29 9.71 -3.57
N ILE A 122 -10.02 9.30 -3.53
CA ILE A 122 -9.63 7.89 -3.56
C ILE A 122 -10.10 7.20 -2.28
N GLY A 123 -9.91 7.83 -1.12
CA GLY A 123 -10.31 7.27 0.16
C GLY A 123 -11.83 7.13 0.30
N ILE A 124 -12.63 8.09 -0.17
CA ILE A 124 -14.10 8.00 -0.19
C ILE A 124 -14.53 6.84 -1.09
N THR A 125 -13.99 6.76 -2.32
CA THR A 125 -14.30 5.68 -3.25
C THR A 125 -13.95 4.32 -2.66
N PHE A 126 -12.76 4.17 -2.10
CA PHE A 126 -12.31 2.96 -1.41
C PHE A 126 -13.25 2.60 -0.25
N SER A 127 -13.55 3.54 0.62
CA SER A 127 -14.35 3.29 1.84
C SER A 127 -15.78 2.88 1.51
N VAL A 128 -16.43 3.58 0.56
CA VAL A 128 -17.79 3.26 0.13
C VAL A 128 -17.84 1.89 -0.54
N THR A 129 -16.89 1.59 -1.41
CA THR A 129 -16.85 0.30 -2.12
C THR A 129 -16.51 -0.86 -1.17
N ALA A 130 -15.62 -0.65 -0.18
CA ALA A 130 -15.24 -1.67 0.79
C ALA A 130 -16.40 -2.15 1.67
N LEU A 131 -17.43 -1.33 1.87
CA LEU A 131 -18.66 -1.72 2.60
C LEU A 131 -19.74 -2.32 1.68
N ARG A 132 -19.53 -2.41 0.36
CA ARG A 132 -20.56 -2.80 -0.60
C ARG A 132 -20.38 -4.20 -1.21
N PHE A 133 -19.17 -4.63 -1.42
CA PHE A 133 -18.88 -5.89 -2.12
C PHE A 133 -18.79 -7.06 -1.14
N ALA A 134 -19.96 -7.65 -0.84
CA ALA A 134 -20.02 -8.86 -0.01
C ALA A 134 -19.52 -10.09 -0.80
N ASP A 135 -18.79 -10.96 -0.12
CA ASP A 135 -18.42 -12.29 -0.62
C ASP A 135 -19.62 -13.28 -0.57
N ARG A 136 -19.37 -14.53 -0.94
CA ARG A 136 -20.39 -15.60 -0.89
C ARG A 136 -20.93 -15.87 0.52
N ASN A 137 -20.22 -15.46 1.56
CA ASN A 137 -20.61 -15.60 2.97
C ASN A 137 -21.31 -14.33 3.51
N GLY A 138 -21.55 -13.34 2.67
CA GLY A 138 -22.13 -12.05 3.05
C GLY A 138 -21.15 -11.11 3.74
N LEU A 139 -19.84 -11.43 3.77
CA LEU A 139 -18.80 -10.58 4.36
C LEU A 139 -18.28 -9.55 3.36
N THR A 140 -18.41 -8.29 3.69
CA THR A 140 -17.80 -7.18 2.93
C THR A 140 -16.31 -7.04 3.24
N PRO A 141 -15.47 -6.48 2.34
CA PRO A 141 -14.06 -6.24 2.59
C PRO A 141 -13.75 -5.47 3.88
N ALA A 142 -14.62 -4.55 4.26
CA ALA A 142 -14.53 -3.83 5.53
C ALA A 142 -15.82 -3.97 6.35
N SER A 143 -15.76 -3.58 7.63
CA SER A 143 -16.92 -3.42 8.51
C SER A 143 -16.89 -2.06 9.18
N THR A 144 -18.03 -1.63 9.71
CA THR A 144 -18.15 -0.41 10.52
C THR A 144 -17.57 -0.57 11.92
N ARG A 145 -17.18 -1.79 12.31
CA ARG A 145 -16.54 -2.04 13.61
C ARG A 145 -15.07 -1.68 13.57
N VAL A 146 -14.61 -0.99 14.59
CA VAL A 146 -13.18 -0.74 14.79
C VAL A 146 -12.52 -2.05 15.21
N SER A 147 -11.51 -2.48 14.47
CA SER A 147 -10.80 -3.74 14.70
C SER A 147 -9.32 -3.49 14.99
N PHE A 148 -8.76 -4.33 15.86
CA PHE A 148 -7.31 -4.47 16.05
C PHE A 148 -6.90 -5.91 15.69
N ALA A 149 -6.79 -6.82 16.65
CA ALA A 149 -6.60 -8.25 16.38
C ALA A 149 -7.91 -8.97 16.01
N SER A 150 -9.01 -8.50 16.57
CA SER A 150 -10.39 -8.92 16.30
C SER A 150 -11.31 -7.71 16.34
N ASP A 151 -12.57 -7.87 15.91
CA ASP A 151 -13.57 -6.82 16.01
C ASP A 151 -13.78 -6.43 17.49
N THR A 152 -13.73 -5.12 17.75
CA THR A 152 -14.04 -4.56 19.07
C THR A 152 -15.54 -4.31 19.20
N ASN A 153 -15.97 -3.91 20.42
CA ASN A 153 -17.36 -3.49 20.67
C ASN A 153 -17.67 -2.08 20.15
N ILE A 154 -16.67 -1.38 19.56
CA ILE A 154 -16.86 -0.04 19.01
C ILE A 154 -17.38 -0.18 17.59
N ASP A 155 -18.68 0.07 17.39
CA ASP A 155 -19.31 0.06 16.07
C ASP A 155 -19.65 1.49 15.66
N LEU A 156 -19.10 1.95 14.54
CA LEU A 156 -19.39 3.27 13.97
C LEU A 156 -20.84 3.39 13.49
N ALA A 157 -21.55 2.26 13.32
CA ALA A 157 -22.97 2.22 12.95
C ALA A 157 -23.92 2.33 14.15
N PHE A 158 -23.45 2.77 15.32
CA PHE A 158 -24.26 2.91 16.54
C PHE A 158 -25.53 3.77 16.38
N ALA A 159 -25.53 4.72 15.44
CA ALA A 159 -26.68 5.58 15.13
C ALA A 159 -27.40 5.18 13.81
N GLY A 160 -27.20 3.93 13.35
CA GLY A 160 -27.83 3.39 12.15
C GLY A 160 -26.89 3.34 10.94
N ALA A 161 -27.30 2.63 9.89
CA ALA A 161 -26.47 2.30 8.73
C ALA A 161 -25.96 3.55 7.97
N GLY A 162 -26.77 4.60 7.83
CA GLY A 162 -26.37 5.84 7.16
C GLY A 162 -25.30 6.59 7.93
N ALA A 163 -25.46 6.74 9.24
CA ALA A 163 -24.46 7.34 10.11
C ALA A 163 -23.18 6.49 10.14
N GLY A 164 -23.30 5.17 10.18
CA GLY A 164 -22.19 4.23 10.13
C GLY A 164 -21.34 4.38 8.85
N LEU A 165 -22.00 4.52 7.70
CA LEU A 165 -21.31 4.78 6.44
C LEU A 165 -20.50 6.09 6.50
N VAL A 166 -21.11 7.17 6.94
CA VAL A 166 -20.45 8.48 7.02
C VAL A 166 -19.27 8.44 7.98
N LEU A 167 -19.45 7.90 9.19
CA LEU A 167 -18.41 7.80 10.20
C LEU A 167 -17.28 6.89 9.74
N PHE A 168 -17.59 5.76 9.08
CA PHE A 168 -16.57 4.88 8.52
C PHE A 168 -15.75 5.57 7.40
N VAL A 169 -16.42 6.30 6.49
CA VAL A 169 -15.75 7.06 5.45
C VAL A 169 -14.84 8.12 6.05
N LEU A 170 -15.30 8.88 7.05
CA LEU A 170 -14.47 9.88 7.73
C LEU A 170 -13.27 9.24 8.42
N TRP A 171 -13.49 8.14 9.16
CA TRP A 171 -12.43 7.40 9.86
C TRP A 171 -11.39 6.84 8.90
N ALA A 172 -11.81 6.16 7.83
CA ALA A 172 -10.90 5.59 6.84
C ALA A 172 -10.11 6.68 6.11
N ASN A 173 -10.76 7.79 5.72
CA ASN A 173 -10.07 8.92 5.09
C ASN A 173 -9.07 9.60 6.04
N PHE A 174 -9.42 9.74 7.32
CA PHE A 174 -8.48 10.23 8.32
C PHE A 174 -7.21 9.34 8.38
N LEU A 175 -7.39 8.02 8.47
CA LEU A 175 -6.26 7.08 8.49
C LEU A 175 -5.44 7.14 7.19
N ILE A 176 -6.08 7.09 6.03
CA ILE A 176 -5.41 7.12 4.72
C ILE A 176 -4.59 8.41 4.59
N THR A 177 -5.18 9.56 4.92
CA THR A 177 -4.51 10.86 4.81
C THR A 177 -3.37 10.96 5.83
N ALA A 178 -3.60 10.56 7.08
CA ALA A 178 -2.59 10.62 8.14
C ALA A 178 -1.37 9.76 7.79
N TRP A 179 -1.59 8.48 7.44
CA TRP A 179 -0.48 7.57 7.12
C TRP A 179 0.24 7.94 5.82
N SER A 180 -0.49 8.34 4.78
CA SER A 180 0.12 8.76 3.51
C SER A 180 1.04 9.98 3.71
N ASN A 181 0.63 10.96 4.51
CA ASN A 181 1.45 12.13 4.79
C ASN A 181 2.57 11.81 5.80
N ALA A 182 2.35 10.94 6.79
CA ALA A 182 3.38 10.51 7.72
C ALA A 182 4.53 9.80 7.01
N VAL A 183 4.24 8.86 6.10
CA VAL A 183 5.27 8.17 5.30
C VAL A 183 6.02 9.16 4.40
N ASN A 184 5.32 10.11 3.79
CA ASN A 184 5.97 11.16 2.98
C ASN A 184 6.92 12.04 3.80
N LEU A 185 6.61 12.30 5.08
CA LEU A 185 7.51 13.01 6.00
C LEU A 185 8.69 12.15 6.47
N THR A 186 8.49 10.84 6.56
CA THR A 186 9.53 9.87 6.93
C THR A 186 10.60 9.74 5.84
N ASP A 187 10.27 10.05 4.58
CA ASP A 187 11.19 9.96 3.43
C ASP A 187 12.20 11.13 3.39
N GLY A 188 12.80 11.42 4.53
CA GLY A 188 13.83 12.46 4.67
C GLY A 188 15.26 11.91 4.67
N LEU A 189 15.44 10.61 4.89
CA LEU A 189 16.73 9.92 4.91
C LEU A 189 16.71 8.72 3.97
N ASP A 190 17.83 8.46 3.30
CA ASP A 190 17.97 7.36 2.35
C ASP A 190 17.66 6.02 3.01
N GLY A 191 16.77 5.26 2.40
CA GLY A 191 16.34 3.95 2.87
C GLY A 191 15.37 3.95 4.05
N LEU A 192 15.12 5.07 4.75
CA LEU A 192 14.30 5.09 5.96
C LEU A 192 12.84 4.73 5.66
N ALA A 193 12.22 5.37 4.68
CA ALA A 193 10.83 5.10 4.32
C ALA A 193 10.67 3.69 3.73
N ALA A 194 11.56 3.26 2.82
CA ALA A 194 11.50 1.93 2.24
C ALA A 194 11.77 0.83 3.28
N GLY A 195 12.76 1.03 4.16
CA GLY A 195 13.13 0.06 5.19
C GLY A 195 12.03 -0.11 6.25
N SER A 196 11.51 1.00 6.79
CA SER A 196 10.40 0.96 7.76
C SER A 196 9.13 0.36 7.14
N SER A 197 8.80 0.70 5.90
CA SER A 197 7.68 0.12 5.17
C SER A 197 7.84 -1.38 4.96
N ALA A 198 9.04 -1.86 4.62
CA ALA A 198 9.32 -3.28 4.47
C ALA A 198 9.05 -4.06 5.78
N MET A 199 9.47 -3.51 6.93
CA MET A 199 9.19 -4.12 8.24
C MET A 199 7.70 -4.15 8.55
N VAL A 200 6.97 -3.07 8.30
CA VAL A 200 5.52 -2.99 8.52
C VAL A 200 4.78 -4.00 7.64
N PHE A 201 5.09 -4.07 6.35
CA PHE A 201 4.46 -5.04 5.44
C PHE A 201 4.86 -6.48 5.76
N GLY A 202 6.07 -6.71 6.30
CA GLY A 202 6.48 -8.00 6.85
C GLY A 202 5.59 -8.43 8.02
N ALA A 203 5.33 -7.52 8.96
CA ALA A 203 4.42 -7.77 10.08
C ALA A 203 2.99 -8.06 9.59
N TYR A 204 2.46 -7.28 8.65
CA TYR A 204 1.14 -7.56 8.05
C TYR A 204 1.09 -8.88 7.30
N THR A 205 2.18 -9.30 6.65
CA THR A 205 2.27 -10.62 6.01
C THR A 205 2.12 -11.72 7.05
N LEU A 206 2.84 -11.64 8.18
CA LEU A 206 2.77 -12.61 9.25
C LEU A 206 1.37 -12.64 9.90
N ILE A 207 0.78 -11.47 10.16
CA ILE A 207 -0.59 -11.35 10.68
C ILE A 207 -1.59 -11.99 9.71
N GLY A 208 -1.50 -11.70 8.41
CA GLY A 208 -2.40 -12.26 7.42
C GLY A 208 -2.26 -13.78 7.25
N VAL A 209 -1.03 -14.32 7.36
CA VAL A 209 -0.79 -15.78 7.41
C VAL A 209 -1.44 -16.38 8.64
N TRP A 210 -1.24 -15.78 9.81
CA TRP A 210 -1.84 -16.23 11.06
C TRP A 210 -3.38 -16.19 10.99
N GLN A 211 -3.96 -15.09 10.52
CA GLN A 211 -5.39 -14.94 10.32
C GLN A 211 -5.96 -15.99 9.34
N THR A 212 -5.24 -16.28 8.25
CA THR A 212 -5.66 -17.32 7.29
C THR A 212 -5.76 -18.67 7.97
N ASN A 213 -4.81 -19.01 8.85
CA ASN A 213 -4.80 -20.27 9.58
C ASN A 213 -5.88 -20.35 10.68
N GLN A 214 -6.36 -19.21 11.17
CA GLN A 214 -7.43 -19.13 12.20
C GLN A 214 -8.82 -18.90 11.61
N SER A 215 -8.93 -18.65 10.32
CA SER A 215 -10.19 -18.33 9.65
C SER A 215 -11.11 -19.55 9.55
N CYS A 216 -12.39 -19.35 9.92
CA CYS A 216 -13.42 -20.38 9.74
C CYS A 216 -13.65 -20.75 8.27
N THR A 217 -13.31 -19.86 7.34
CA THR A 217 -13.47 -20.10 5.89
C THR A 217 -12.43 -21.09 5.33
N TYR A 218 -11.26 -21.19 5.95
CA TYR A 218 -10.13 -21.98 5.44
C TYR A 218 -9.86 -23.27 6.23
N ARG A 219 -10.47 -23.46 7.40
CA ARG A 219 -10.36 -24.69 8.16
C ARG A 219 -11.34 -25.74 7.67
N HIS A 220 -10.84 -26.91 7.31
CA HIS A 220 -11.64 -28.11 7.08
C HIS A 220 -12.28 -28.57 8.40
N PHE A 221 -13.51 -28.96 8.32
CA PHE A 221 -14.58 -29.06 9.32
C PHE A 221 -14.37 -29.99 10.52
N ASP A 222 -13.19 -30.53 10.88
CA ASP A 222 -13.28 -31.75 11.69
C ASP A 222 -13.10 -31.66 13.20
N VAL A 223 -12.61 -30.62 13.85
CA VAL A 223 -12.54 -30.68 15.34
C VAL A 223 -12.65 -29.34 16.07
N VAL A 224 -12.55 -28.18 15.43
CA VAL A 224 -12.31 -26.93 16.18
C VAL A 224 -13.19 -25.75 15.75
N ALA A 225 -14.45 -26.01 15.42
CA ALA A 225 -15.42 -24.94 15.08
C ALA A 225 -15.58 -23.86 16.19
N ARG A 226 -15.09 -24.12 17.40
CA ARG A 226 -15.14 -23.20 18.53
C ARG A 226 -13.91 -22.28 18.65
N LEU A 227 -12.85 -22.52 17.86
CA LEU A 227 -11.59 -21.77 17.94
C LEU A 227 -11.28 -20.94 16.69
N CYS A 228 -12.13 -20.97 15.67
CA CYS A 228 -11.98 -20.12 14.51
C CYS A 228 -12.76 -18.80 14.68
N TYR A 229 -12.35 -17.75 13.99
CA TYR A 229 -13.10 -16.50 13.92
C TYR A 229 -13.26 -16.06 12.45
N GLN A 230 -14.25 -15.19 12.23
CA GLN A 230 -14.50 -14.67 10.89
C GLN A 230 -13.43 -13.64 10.54
N THR A 231 -12.73 -13.88 9.44
CA THR A 231 -11.75 -12.97 8.86
C THR A 231 -12.18 -12.55 7.47
N ARG A 232 -11.76 -11.34 7.07
CA ARG A 232 -12.10 -10.74 5.78
C ARG A 232 -10.91 -10.84 4.83
N ASP A 233 -10.90 -11.87 3.97
CA ASP A 233 -9.88 -12.11 2.93
C ASP A 233 -8.41 -11.98 3.40
N PRO A 234 -8.02 -12.59 4.53
CA PRO A 234 -6.70 -12.38 5.11
C PRO A 234 -5.57 -12.86 4.19
N ARG A 235 -5.88 -13.81 3.30
CA ARG A 235 -4.92 -14.34 2.34
C ARG A 235 -4.55 -13.33 1.26
N ASP A 236 -5.52 -12.63 0.68
CA ASP A 236 -5.28 -11.60 -0.33
C ASP A 236 -4.50 -10.44 0.28
N MET A 237 -4.84 -10.06 1.51
CA MET A 237 -4.10 -9.05 2.27
C MET A 237 -2.66 -9.48 2.52
N ALA A 238 -2.42 -10.74 2.90
CA ALA A 238 -1.08 -11.29 3.10
C ALA A 238 -0.26 -11.32 1.80
N MET A 239 -0.87 -11.67 0.66
CA MET A 239 -0.19 -11.67 -0.65
C MET A 239 0.23 -10.26 -1.07
N ILE A 240 -0.64 -9.27 -0.89
CA ILE A 240 -0.31 -7.87 -1.23
C ILE A 240 0.76 -7.32 -0.27
N ALA A 241 0.63 -7.57 1.03
CA ALA A 241 1.63 -7.17 2.00
C ALA A 241 3.00 -7.81 1.71
N ALA A 242 3.02 -9.10 1.34
CA ALA A 242 4.25 -9.80 0.96
C ALA A 242 4.88 -9.22 -0.32
N ALA A 243 4.06 -8.90 -1.33
CA ALA A 243 4.53 -8.24 -2.55
C ALA A 243 5.12 -6.86 -2.27
N LEU A 244 4.45 -6.05 -1.42
CA LEU A 244 4.95 -4.74 -0.98
C LEU A 244 6.24 -4.88 -0.17
N MET A 245 6.31 -5.82 0.76
CA MET A 245 7.53 -6.10 1.53
C MET A 245 8.69 -6.43 0.60
N GLY A 246 8.49 -7.37 -0.34
CA GLY A 246 9.50 -7.75 -1.31
C GLY A 246 9.93 -6.58 -2.20
N ALA A 247 8.96 -5.80 -2.71
CA ALA A 247 9.23 -4.62 -3.53
C ALA A 247 10.02 -3.55 -2.77
N CYS A 248 9.67 -3.29 -1.50
CA CYS A 248 10.42 -2.35 -0.65
C CYS A 248 11.85 -2.83 -0.40
N PHE A 249 12.07 -4.13 -0.13
CA PHE A 249 13.42 -4.70 0.04
C PHE A 249 14.24 -4.61 -1.26
N GLY A 250 13.65 -4.93 -2.41
CA GLY A 250 14.33 -4.83 -3.70
C GLY A 250 14.70 -3.38 -4.05
N PHE A 251 13.81 -2.43 -3.75
CA PHE A 251 14.07 -1.01 -3.93
C PHE A 251 15.11 -0.48 -2.94
N LEU A 252 15.08 -0.94 -1.69
CA LEU A 252 16.00 -0.52 -0.61
C LEU A 252 17.45 -0.76 -0.99
N TRP A 253 17.76 -1.82 -1.74
CA TRP A 253 19.11 -2.11 -2.22
C TRP A 253 19.74 -0.92 -2.98
N TRP A 254 18.92 -0.22 -3.75
CA TRP A 254 19.34 0.94 -4.55
C TRP A 254 19.17 2.28 -3.84
N ASN A 255 18.31 2.33 -2.80
CA ASN A 255 17.94 3.54 -2.08
C ASN A 255 18.69 3.72 -0.75
N ALA A 256 19.36 2.68 -0.23
CA ALA A 256 20.06 2.73 1.06
C ALA A 256 21.48 3.29 0.97
N SER A 257 22.05 3.42 -0.22
CA SER A 257 23.37 4.02 -0.44
C SER A 257 23.24 5.16 -1.44
N PRO A 258 23.89 6.30 -1.20
CA PRO A 258 23.91 7.36 -2.19
C PRO A 258 24.54 6.82 -3.48
N ALA A 259 23.70 6.75 -4.50
CA ALA A 259 24.15 6.35 -5.84
C ALA A 259 24.97 7.47 -6.48
#